data_7b2536660d7eb796b14c3e94e5598503
#
_entry.id   7b2536660d7eb796b14c3e94e5598503
#
_cell.length_a   1.000
_cell.length_b   1.000
_cell.length_c   1.000
_cell.angle_alpha   90.00
_cell.angle_beta   90.00
_cell.angle_gamma   90.00
#
_symmetry.space_group_name_H-M   'P 1'
#
loop_
_entity.id
_entity.type
_entity.pdbx_description
1 polymer ?
#
loop_
_entity_poly.entity_id
_entity_poly.type
_entity_poly.pdbx_seq_one_letter_code
_entity_poly.pdbx_strand_id
1 'polypeptide(L)'
;MLNDGYAEHIVKAKTPASVTCGMAAGIVLMIAGLGAAMFVQGFGSIGFLVAIAGAVVFGIFVSRRETEYEYIMVNEDIDIARIIAKKSRKKIMSFSNADVKFIAKEGCIYLDNELQQDSSIKTRDFTSGNKQNQDGVYVFV
;
A
#
# COMPACT_ATOMS: atom_id res chain seq x y z
N MET A 1 13.20 -33.85 15.13
CA MET A 1 13.03 -32.40 15.29
C MET A 1 12.41 -31.91 14.01
N LEU A 2 11.12 -31.64 14.04
CA LEU A 2 10.45 -30.94 12.94
C LEU A 2 11.01 -29.52 12.94
N ASN A 3 11.71 -29.17 11.88
CA ASN A 3 12.22 -27.83 11.67
C ASN A 3 10.99 -26.99 11.38
N ASP A 4 10.45 -26.30 12.38
CA ASP A 4 9.35 -25.35 12.19
C ASP A 4 9.85 -24.28 11.23
N GLY A 5 9.47 -24.41 9.97
CA GLY A 5 9.83 -23.49 8.92
C GLY A 5 9.17 -22.14 9.18
N TYR A 6 9.89 -21.23 9.83
CA TYR A 6 9.47 -19.85 10.01
C TYR A 6 10.29 -18.96 9.08
N ALA A 7 9.62 -18.18 8.26
CA ALA A 7 10.22 -17.14 7.45
C ALA A 7 9.37 -15.87 7.51
N GLU A 8 10.04 -14.75 7.70
CA GLU A 8 9.41 -13.44 7.72
C GLU A 8 10.13 -12.52 6.73
N HIS A 9 9.36 -11.82 5.91
CA HIS A 9 9.89 -10.87 4.96
C HIS A 9 9.03 -9.61 4.91
N ILE A 10 9.67 -8.45 5.07
CA ILE A 10 8.99 -7.16 5.04
C ILE A 10 9.40 -6.41 3.78
N VAL A 11 8.42 -5.98 3.00
CA VAL A 11 8.62 -5.26 1.76
C VAL A 11 7.96 -3.87 1.85
N LYS A 12 8.73 -2.82 1.62
CA LYS A 12 8.18 -1.47 1.52
C LYS A 12 7.43 -1.29 0.21
N ALA A 13 6.16 -0.92 0.31
CA ALA A 13 5.36 -0.55 -0.85
C ALA A 13 5.79 0.82 -1.38
N LYS A 14 5.83 0.95 -2.72
CA LYS A 14 6.00 2.25 -3.37
C LYS A 14 4.82 3.16 -3.02
N THR A 15 5.10 4.40 -2.64
CA THR A 15 4.07 5.40 -2.36
C THR A 15 3.21 5.62 -3.61
N PRO A 16 1.89 5.37 -3.57
CA PRO A 16 1.02 5.61 -4.71
C PRO A 16 0.98 7.09 -5.10
N ALA A 17 0.85 7.40 -6.38
CA ALA A 17 0.74 8.77 -6.87
C ALA A 17 -0.44 9.53 -6.22
N SER A 18 -1.54 8.84 -5.90
CA SER A 18 -2.69 9.41 -5.19
C SER A 18 -2.33 9.96 -3.81
N VAL A 19 -1.42 9.30 -3.09
CA VAL A 19 -0.94 9.75 -1.77
C VAL A 19 -0.10 11.02 -1.93
N THR A 20 0.81 11.04 -2.91
CA THR A 20 1.64 12.23 -3.18
C THR A 20 0.78 13.42 -3.62
N CYS A 21 -0.21 13.20 -4.47
CA CYS A 21 -1.17 14.23 -4.90
C CYS A 21 -2.00 14.74 -3.72
N GLY A 22 -2.47 13.86 -2.84
CA GLY A 22 -3.20 14.24 -1.63
C GLY A 22 -2.37 15.08 -0.65
N MET A 23 -1.07 14.77 -0.48
CA MET A 23 -0.16 15.60 0.31
C MET A 23 0.00 16.99 -0.30
N ALA A 24 0.20 17.06 -1.63
CA ALA A 24 0.32 18.34 -2.33
C ALA A 24 -0.96 19.18 -2.21
N ALA A 25 -2.13 18.58 -2.35
CA ALA A 25 -3.42 19.24 -2.17
C ALA A 25 -3.58 19.79 -0.74
N GLY A 26 -3.17 19.02 0.28
CA GLY A 26 -3.18 19.50 1.67
C GLY A 26 -2.31 20.72 1.87
N ILE A 27 -1.11 20.76 1.31
CA ILE A 27 -0.20 21.91 1.38
C ILE A 27 -0.81 23.12 0.67
N VAL A 28 -1.39 22.96 -0.53
CA VAL A 28 -2.02 24.04 -1.28
C VAL A 28 -3.19 24.63 -0.48
N LEU A 29 -4.03 23.80 0.13
CA LEU A 29 -5.12 24.26 0.98
C LEU A 29 -4.62 25.04 2.21
N MET A 30 -3.54 24.59 2.84
CA MET A 30 -2.93 25.32 3.96
C MET A 30 -2.46 26.71 3.54
N ILE A 31 -1.72 26.81 2.43
CA ILE A 31 -1.19 28.09 1.95
C ILE A 31 -2.33 29.02 1.52
N ALA A 32 -3.32 28.51 0.79
CA ALA A 32 -4.48 29.28 0.33
C ALA A 32 -5.32 29.79 1.52
N GLY A 33 -5.55 28.93 2.52
CA GLY A 33 -6.27 29.29 3.73
C GLY A 33 -5.59 30.38 4.55
N LEU A 34 -4.27 30.26 4.76
CA LEU A 34 -3.48 31.28 5.44
C LEU A 34 -3.44 32.60 4.64
N GLY A 35 -3.27 32.53 3.33
CA GLY A 35 -3.32 33.69 2.45
C GLY A 35 -4.67 34.41 2.54
N ALA A 36 -5.77 33.67 2.46
CA ALA A 36 -7.11 34.27 2.60
C ALA A 36 -7.31 34.90 3.98
N ALA A 37 -6.82 34.27 5.05
CA ALA A 37 -6.92 34.80 6.40
C ALA A 37 -6.15 36.11 6.58
N MET A 38 -5.02 36.28 5.90
CA MET A 38 -4.14 37.44 6.07
C MET A 38 -4.50 38.61 5.13
N PHE A 39 -4.90 38.30 3.90
CA PHE A 39 -5.01 39.33 2.85
C PHE A 39 -6.45 39.69 2.50
N VAL A 40 -7.44 38.90 2.88
CA VAL A 40 -8.85 39.18 2.53
C VAL A 40 -9.61 39.62 3.77
N GLN A 41 -9.98 40.93 3.80
CA GLN A 41 -10.76 41.49 4.91
C GLN A 41 -12.11 40.76 5.06
N GLY A 42 -12.46 40.37 6.27
CA GLY A 42 -13.70 39.66 6.58
C GLY A 42 -13.61 38.12 6.45
N PHE A 43 -12.55 37.57 5.86
CA PHE A 43 -12.35 36.12 5.69
C PHE A 43 -11.38 35.48 6.67
N GLY A 44 -10.89 36.20 7.66
CA GLY A 44 -9.87 35.74 8.58
C GLY A 44 -10.17 34.39 9.26
N SER A 45 -11.38 34.26 9.83
CA SER A 45 -11.80 33.03 10.52
C SER A 45 -12.01 31.85 9.54
N ILE A 46 -12.62 32.14 8.38
CA ILE A 46 -12.86 31.11 7.35
C ILE A 46 -11.54 30.62 6.75
N GLY A 47 -10.62 31.54 6.42
CA GLY A 47 -9.31 31.21 5.92
C GLY A 47 -8.52 30.33 6.89
N PHE A 48 -8.62 30.63 8.19
CA PHE A 48 -7.96 29.82 9.22
C PHE A 48 -8.55 28.39 9.30
N LEU A 49 -9.87 28.25 9.20
CA LEU A 49 -10.51 26.93 9.14
C LEU A 49 -10.08 26.13 7.91
N VAL A 50 -9.95 26.77 6.76
CA VAL A 50 -9.44 26.11 5.53
C VAL A 50 -8.00 25.66 5.71
N ALA A 51 -7.15 26.46 6.35
CA ALA A 51 -5.78 26.08 6.64
C ALA A 51 -5.70 24.86 7.56
N ILE A 52 -6.53 24.80 8.61
CA ILE A 52 -6.62 23.64 9.50
C ILE A 52 -7.09 22.41 8.73
N ALA A 53 -8.11 22.53 7.90
CA ALA A 53 -8.58 21.42 7.06
C ALA A 53 -7.47 20.91 6.14
N GLY A 54 -6.68 21.78 5.53
CA GLY A 54 -5.50 21.43 4.74
C GLY A 54 -4.46 20.66 5.55
N ALA A 55 -4.19 21.07 6.80
CA ALA A 55 -3.27 20.37 7.70
C ALA A 55 -3.76 18.95 8.04
N VAL A 56 -5.04 18.77 8.28
CA VAL A 56 -5.66 17.46 8.55
C VAL A 56 -5.52 16.56 7.31
N VAL A 57 -5.86 17.06 6.13
CA VAL A 57 -5.71 16.32 4.87
C VAL A 57 -4.26 15.89 4.68
N PHE A 58 -3.31 16.81 4.83
CA PHE A 58 -1.89 16.51 4.73
C PHE A 58 -1.47 15.40 5.72
N GLY A 59 -1.86 15.49 6.99
CA GLY A 59 -1.53 14.49 8.02
C GLY A 59 -2.05 13.10 7.69
N ILE A 60 -3.28 12.99 7.15
CA ILE A 60 -3.87 11.72 6.72
C ILE A 60 -3.02 11.07 5.61
N PHE A 61 -2.63 11.85 4.60
CA PHE A 61 -1.88 11.32 3.47
C PHE A 61 -0.41 11.01 3.83
N VAL A 62 0.22 11.80 4.69
CA VAL A 62 1.57 11.51 5.22
C VAL A 62 1.58 10.17 5.94
N SER A 63 0.57 9.89 6.75
CA SER A 63 0.47 8.60 7.45
C SER A 63 0.36 7.40 6.50
N ARG A 64 -0.23 7.60 5.32
CA ARG A 64 -0.35 6.55 4.30
C ARG A 64 0.90 6.36 3.43
N ARG A 65 1.87 7.25 3.52
CA ARG A 65 3.11 7.17 2.74
C ARG A 65 3.96 5.95 3.12
N GLU A 66 3.99 5.62 4.41
CA GLU A 66 4.75 4.49 4.92
C GLU A 66 3.84 3.26 5.01
N THR A 67 3.68 2.57 3.88
CA THR A 67 2.98 1.28 3.82
C THR A 67 4.01 0.18 3.57
N GLU A 68 3.97 -0.85 4.38
CA GLU A 68 4.82 -2.04 4.26
C GLU A 68 3.93 -3.27 4.19
N TYR A 69 4.33 -4.25 3.41
CA TYR A 69 3.73 -5.58 3.40
C TYR A 69 4.64 -6.54 4.13
N GLU A 70 4.09 -7.30 5.01
CA GLU A 70 4.77 -8.33 5.78
C GLU A 70 4.22 -9.68 5.37
N TYR A 71 5.12 -10.56 4.98
CA TYR A 71 4.84 -11.95 4.64
C TYR A 71 5.40 -12.80 5.76
N ILE A 72 4.54 -13.57 6.39
CA ILE A 72 4.92 -14.53 7.42
C ILE A 72 4.56 -15.90 6.91
N MET A 73 5.56 -16.76 6.83
CA MET A 73 5.38 -18.16 6.51
C MET A 73 5.68 -18.99 7.76
N VAL A 74 4.70 -19.75 8.20
CA VAL A 74 4.83 -20.68 9.31
C VAL A 74 4.43 -22.06 8.80
N ASN A 75 5.38 -22.96 8.69
CA ASN A 75 5.20 -24.28 8.09
C ASN A 75 4.65 -24.18 6.66
N GLU A 76 3.36 -24.45 6.47
CA GLU A 76 2.68 -24.45 5.18
C GLU A 76 1.71 -23.28 5.01
N ASP A 77 1.53 -22.46 6.05
CA ASP A 77 0.63 -21.32 6.04
C ASP A 77 1.37 -20.02 5.72
N ILE A 78 0.80 -19.21 4.84
CA ILE A 78 1.31 -17.91 4.46
C ILE A 78 0.32 -16.83 4.87
N ASP A 79 0.79 -15.93 5.72
CA ASP A 79 0.05 -14.77 6.19
C ASP A 79 0.60 -13.50 5.56
N ILE A 80 -0.26 -12.70 4.96
CA ILE A 80 0.09 -11.38 4.41
C ILE A 80 -0.58 -10.33 5.27
N ALA A 81 0.24 -9.48 5.90
CA ALA A 81 -0.21 -8.33 6.66
C ALA A 81 0.26 -7.02 6.03
N ARG A 82 -0.55 -5.99 6.18
CA ARG A 82 -0.19 -4.62 5.80
C ARG A 82 0.07 -3.80 7.04
N ILE A 83 1.23 -3.16 7.07
CA ILE A 83 1.65 -2.24 8.13
C ILE A 83 1.57 -0.82 7.58
N ILE A 84 0.82 0.05 8.26
CA ILE A 84 0.67 1.46 7.90
C ILE A 84 1.34 2.31 8.98
N ALA A 85 2.21 3.24 8.56
CA ALA A 85 2.94 4.17 9.43
C ALA A 85 3.67 3.47 10.58
N LYS A 86 4.10 2.21 10.39
CA LYS A 86 4.76 1.37 11.42
C LYS A 86 3.97 1.22 12.74
N LYS A 87 2.69 1.58 12.74
CA LYS A 87 1.84 1.57 13.94
C LYS A 87 0.67 0.61 13.85
N SER A 88 0.07 0.51 12.67
CA SER A 88 -1.14 -0.28 12.47
C SER A 88 -0.82 -1.48 11.58
N ARG A 89 -0.96 -2.69 12.13
CA ARG A 89 -0.82 -3.96 11.42
C ARG A 89 -2.19 -4.54 11.18
N LYS A 90 -2.51 -4.82 9.93
CA LYS A 90 -3.77 -5.46 9.55
C LYS A 90 -3.47 -6.67 8.67
N LYS A 91 -3.87 -7.85 9.12
CA LYS A 91 -3.86 -9.06 8.29
C LYS A 91 -4.83 -8.88 7.13
N ILE A 92 -4.33 -9.07 5.90
CA ILE A 92 -5.11 -8.89 4.67
C ILE A 92 -5.54 -10.22 4.11
N MET A 93 -4.64 -11.19 4.13
CA MET A 93 -4.82 -12.49 3.51
C MET A 93 -4.09 -13.57 4.30
N SER A 94 -4.66 -14.76 4.29
CA SER A 94 -4.05 -15.96 4.82
C SER A 94 -4.44 -17.10 3.89
N PHE A 95 -3.50 -17.94 3.54
CA PHE A 95 -3.73 -19.13 2.74
C PHE A 95 -2.69 -20.19 3.08
N SER A 96 -3.07 -21.43 2.90
CA SER A 96 -2.22 -22.59 3.09
C SER A 96 -1.61 -23.04 1.75
N ASN A 97 -0.53 -23.79 1.82
CA ASN A 97 0.04 -24.45 0.64
C ASN A 97 -0.98 -25.34 -0.10
N ALA A 98 -1.96 -25.90 0.62
CA ALA A 98 -3.04 -26.69 0.02
C ALA A 98 -4.01 -25.86 -0.84
N ASP A 99 -4.09 -24.52 -0.60
CA ASP A 99 -4.93 -23.60 -1.35
C ASP A 99 -4.23 -23.07 -2.62
N VAL A 100 -2.92 -23.32 -2.76
CA VAL A 100 -2.11 -22.84 -3.88
C VAL A 100 -2.04 -23.90 -4.95
N LYS A 101 -2.56 -23.58 -6.13
CA LYS A 101 -2.53 -24.46 -7.30
C LYS A 101 -1.10 -24.55 -7.90
N PHE A 102 -0.46 -23.40 -8.04
CA PHE A 102 0.95 -23.30 -8.44
C PHE A 102 1.52 -21.91 -8.12
N ILE A 103 2.85 -21.82 -8.15
CA ILE A 103 3.60 -20.56 -8.01
C ILE A 103 4.38 -20.33 -9.29
N ALA A 104 4.23 -19.16 -9.90
CA ALA A 104 4.95 -18.81 -11.11
C ALA A 104 5.55 -17.41 -11.02
N LYS A 105 6.65 -17.19 -11.74
CA LYS A 105 7.22 -15.86 -11.90
C LYS A 105 6.36 -15.03 -12.87
N GLU A 106 6.18 -13.75 -12.61
CA GLU A 106 5.49 -12.81 -13.52
C GLU A 106 6.11 -12.89 -14.93
N GLY A 107 5.27 -12.98 -15.97
CA GLY A 107 5.69 -13.14 -17.36
C GLY A 107 6.00 -14.59 -17.77
N CYS A 108 5.62 -15.56 -16.95
CA CYS A 108 5.69 -16.97 -17.34
C CYS A 108 4.50 -17.33 -18.24
N ILE A 109 4.79 -18.02 -19.36
CA ILE A 109 3.77 -18.43 -20.36
C ILE A 109 2.61 -19.20 -19.72
N TYR A 110 2.87 -20.04 -18.73
CA TYR A 110 1.83 -20.80 -18.04
C TYR A 110 0.87 -19.89 -17.25
N LEU A 111 1.41 -18.87 -16.59
CA LEU A 111 0.60 -17.89 -15.85
C LEU A 111 -0.27 -17.07 -16.80
N ASP A 112 0.31 -16.58 -17.89
CA ASP A 112 -0.42 -15.78 -18.89
C ASP A 112 -1.56 -16.59 -19.52
N ASN A 113 -1.36 -17.85 -19.82
CA ASN A 113 -2.38 -18.75 -20.34
C ASN A 113 -3.53 -18.98 -19.35
N GLU A 114 -3.21 -19.22 -18.07
CA GLU A 114 -4.22 -19.44 -17.03
C GLU A 114 -5.07 -18.18 -16.80
N LEU A 115 -4.44 -17.01 -16.74
CA LEU A 115 -5.13 -15.72 -16.59
C LEU A 115 -6.00 -15.36 -17.79
N GLN A 116 -5.65 -15.84 -18.99
CA GLN A 116 -6.46 -15.64 -20.21
C GLN A 116 -7.63 -16.60 -20.29
N GLN A 117 -7.49 -17.83 -19.80
CA GLN A 117 -8.54 -18.84 -19.84
C GLN A 117 -9.66 -18.58 -18.83
N ASP A 118 -9.35 -17.98 -17.69
CA ASP A 118 -10.35 -17.71 -16.66
C ASP A 118 -10.39 -16.21 -16.32
N SER A 119 -11.32 -15.51 -16.97
CA SER A 119 -11.57 -14.08 -16.74
C SER A 119 -12.16 -13.75 -15.36
N SER A 120 -12.52 -14.76 -14.56
CA SER A 120 -13.03 -14.58 -13.21
C SER A 120 -11.93 -14.40 -12.15
N ILE A 121 -10.68 -14.68 -12.51
CA ILE A 121 -9.53 -14.57 -11.59
C ILE A 121 -9.28 -13.10 -11.23
N LYS A 122 -9.33 -12.82 -9.92
CA LYS A 122 -9.05 -11.49 -9.38
C LYS A 122 -7.62 -11.43 -8.88
N THR A 123 -6.80 -10.67 -9.57
CA THR A 123 -5.41 -10.42 -9.14
C THR A 123 -5.36 -9.40 -8.01
N ARG A 124 -4.57 -9.68 -6.99
CA ARG A 124 -4.23 -8.75 -5.90
C ARG A 124 -2.73 -8.55 -5.87
N ASP A 125 -2.31 -7.30 -5.92
CA ASP A 125 -0.90 -6.93 -5.88
C ASP A 125 -0.49 -6.54 -4.45
N PHE A 126 0.47 -7.28 -3.90
CA PHE A 126 1.08 -7.03 -2.60
C PHE A 126 2.58 -6.74 -2.73
N THR A 127 3.09 -6.51 -3.94
CA THR A 127 4.50 -6.26 -4.20
C THR A 127 4.95 -4.88 -3.69
N SER A 128 6.25 -4.66 -3.71
CA SER A 128 6.82 -3.33 -3.46
C SER A 128 6.43 -2.28 -4.51
N GLY A 129 5.92 -2.72 -5.68
CA GLY A 129 5.72 -1.87 -6.84
C GLY A 129 7.02 -1.38 -7.50
N ASN A 130 8.17 -1.86 -7.03
CA ASN A 130 9.48 -1.53 -7.60
C ASN A 130 9.91 -2.64 -8.56
N LYS A 131 9.72 -2.41 -9.86
CA LYS A 131 10.06 -3.37 -10.92
C LYS A 131 11.58 -3.59 -11.10
N GLN A 132 12.41 -2.85 -10.38
CA GLN A 132 13.88 -2.95 -10.48
C GLN A 132 14.49 -3.97 -9.51
N ASN A 133 13.72 -4.61 -8.66
CA ASN A 133 14.23 -5.67 -7.80
C ASN A 133 14.62 -6.89 -8.65
N GLN A 134 15.87 -7.31 -8.53
CA GLN A 134 16.45 -8.43 -9.29
C GLN A 134 15.80 -9.78 -8.97
N ASP A 135 15.13 -9.90 -7.84
CA ASP A 135 14.55 -11.17 -7.37
C ASP A 135 13.25 -11.55 -8.10
N GLY A 136 12.65 -10.60 -8.83
CA GLY A 136 11.43 -10.83 -9.60
C GLY A 136 10.16 -10.79 -8.74
N VAL A 137 9.02 -10.88 -9.42
CA VAL A 137 7.69 -10.99 -8.82
C VAL A 137 7.18 -12.41 -9.01
N TYR A 138 6.69 -13.01 -7.95
CA TYR A 138 6.07 -14.34 -7.97
C TYR A 138 4.57 -14.21 -7.74
N VAL A 139 3.81 -15.01 -8.47
CA VAL A 139 2.33 -15.05 -8.40
C VAL A 139 1.93 -16.41 -7.86
N PHE A 140 1.10 -16.41 -6.83
CA PHE A 140 0.44 -17.58 -6.28
C PHE A 140 -0.96 -17.67 -6.92
N VAL A 141 -1.28 -18.80 -7.52
CA VAL A 141 -2.57 -19.08 -8.16
C VAL A 141 -3.31 -20.19 -7.44
#